data_e8bd84743490ccbebfd55c82ceb89616
#
_entry.id   e8bd84743490ccbebfd55c82ceb89616
#
_cell.length_a   1.000
_cell.length_b   1.000
_cell.length_c   1.000
_cell.angle_alpha   90.00
_cell.angle_beta   90.00
_cell.angle_gamma   90.00
#
_symmetry.space_group_name_H-M   'P 1'
#
loop_
_entity.id
_entity.type
_entity.pdbx_description
1 polymer ?
#
loop_
_entity_poly.entity_id
_entity_poly.type
_entity_poly.pdbx_seq_one_letter_code
_entity_poly.pdbx_strand_id
1 'polypeptide(L)'
;MLKISVIDRRTERRLVLEGKLIAPWVAELRTAWRTANGQIGRSAVVIDLRNVTVVSQEGESALLELMSEGAKFRCSGVLTKHLIQELARRHKRNSSK
;
A
#
# COMPACT_ATOMS: atom_id res chain seq x y z
N MET A 1 -1.24 -13.41 -9.41
CA MET A 1 -0.21 -13.60 -8.41
C MET A 1 0.39 -12.26 -8.00
N LEU A 2 0.76 -12.13 -6.76
CA LEU A 2 1.35 -10.90 -6.24
C LEU A 2 2.71 -11.21 -5.62
N LYS A 3 3.73 -10.46 -6.02
CA LYS A 3 5.05 -10.57 -5.43
C LYS A 3 5.30 -9.35 -4.57
N ILE A 4 5.73 -9.58 -3.34
CA ILE A 4 6.05 -8.50 -2.39
C ILE A 4 7.52 -8.59 -2.03
N SER A 5 8.27 -7.52 -2.27
CA SER A 5 9.68 -7.44 -1.91
C SER A 5 9.85 -6.32 -0.88
N VAL A 6 10.76 -6.53 0.08
CA VAL A 6 11.03 -5.55 1.11
C VAL A 6 12.41 -4.94 0.86
N ILE A 7 12.47 -3.63 0.76
CA ILE A 7 13.74 -2.91 0.61
C ILE A 7 13.90 -1.99 1.81
N ASP A 8 14.92 -2.27 2.62
CA ASP A 8 15.23 -1.44 3.78
C ASP A 8 16.22 -0.35 3.41
N ARG A 9 15.85 0.87 3.73
CA ARG A 9 16.72 2.02 3.58
C ARG A 9 16.85 2.72 4.91
N ARG A 10 17.78 3.66 5.01
CA ARG A 10 18.07 4.33 6.28
C ARG A 10 16.83 5.05 6.85
N THR A 11 16.04 5.67 6.00
CA THR A 11 14.91 6.50 6.44
C THR A 11 13.56 5.92 6.07
N GLU A 12 13.52 4.84 5.31
CA GLU A 12 12.25 4.24 4.91
C GLU A 12 12.40 2.74 4.69
N ARG A 13 11.29 2.04 4.88
CA ARG A 13 11.17 0.65 4.45
C ARG A 13 10.17 0.63 3.32
N ARG A 14 10.57 0.06 2.20
CA ARG A 14 9.72 0.04 1.02
C ARG A 14 9.21 -1.37 0.75
N LEU A 15 7.89 -1.49 0.61
CA LEU A 15 7.26 -2.73 0.17
C LEU A 15 6.97 -2.57 -1.32
N VAL A 16 7.69 -3.32 -2.15
CA VAL A 16 7.51 -3.26 -3.60
C VAL A 16 6.56 -4.36 -4.02
N LEU A 17 5.42 -3.97 -4.58
CA LEU A 17 4.40 -4.90 -5.03
C LEU A 17 4.49 -5.07 -6.54
N GLU A 18 4.43 -6.30 -7.00
CA GLU A 18 4.43 -6.61 -8.44
C GLU A 18 3.32 -7.59 -8.76
N GLY A 19 2.52 -7.26 -9.76
CA GLY A 19 1.48 -8.13 -10.25
C GLY A 19 0.09 -7.66 -9.93
N LYS A 20 -0.75 -8.57 -9.45
CA LYS A 20 -2.18 -8.31 -9.23
C LYS A 20 -2.51 -8.25 -7.76
N LEU A 21 -3.02 -7.12 -7.32
CA LEU A 21 -3.47 -6.96 -5.94
C LEU A 21 -4.96 -7.34 -5.87
N ILE A 22 -5.18 -8.63 -5.80
CA ILE A 22 -6.52 -9.23 -5.75
C ILE A 22 -6.55 -10.28 -4.65
N ALA A 23 -7.73 -10.71 -4.23
CA ALA A 23 -7.85 -11.83 -3.31
C ALA A 23 -7.36 -13.11 -4.04
N PRO A 24 -6.64 -14.01 -3.38
CA PRO A 24 -6.33 -14.05 -1.94
C PRO A 24 -5.06 -13.29 -1.55
N TRP A 25 -4.36 -12.66 -2.49
CA TRP A 25 -3.05 -12.04 -2.26
C TRP A 25 -3.13 -10.80 -1.37
N VAL A 26 -4.32 -10.20 -1.25
CA VAL A 26 -4.54 -9.05 -0.39
C VAL A 26 -4.13 -9.33 1.06
N ALA A 27 -4.40 -10.55 1.53
CA ALA A 27 -4.03 -10.95 2.89
C ALA A 27 -2.52 -10.92 3.10
N GLU A 28 -1.75 -11.27 2.06
CA GLU A 28 -0.29 -11.23 2.13
C GLU A 28 0.22 -9.80 2.28
N LEU A 29 -0.42 -8.87 1.60
CA LEU A 29 -0.07 -7.46 1.74
C LEU A 29 -0.30 -6.99 3.18
N ARG A 30 -1.43 -7.33 3.78
CA ARG A 30 -1.71 -6.96 5.15
C ARG A 30 -0.68 -7.52 6.13
N THR A 31 -0.28 -8.77 5.92
CA THR A 31 0.74 -9.40 6.75
C THR A 31 2.09 -8.71 6.59
N ALA A 32 2.48 -8.42 5.36
CA ALA A 32 3.73 -7.73 5.08
C ALA A 32 3.75 -6.34 5.73
N TRP A 33 2.62 -5.63 5.67
CA TRP A 33 2.51 -4.32 6.29
C TRP A 33 2.68 -4.40 7.80
N ARG A 34 2.00 -5.32 8.45
CA ARG A 34 2.10 -5.47 9.91
C ARG A 34 3.53 -5.75 10.34
N THR A 35 4.20 -6.66 9.61
CA THR A 35 5.58 -7.01 9.90
C THR A 35 6.49 -5.79 9.73
N ALA A 36 6.36 -5.10 8.62
CA ALA A 36 7.21 -3.94 8.33
C ALA A 36 6.95 -2.81 9.33
N ASN A 37 5.68 -2.51 9.60
CA ASN A 37 5.30 -1.39 10.45
C ASN A 37 5.62 -1.65 11.92
N GLY A 38 5.56 -2.92 12.35
CA GLY A 38 5.81 -3.27 13.74
C GLY A 38 7.28 -3.32 14.12
N GLN A 39 8.17 -3.48 13.16
CA GLN A 39 9.61 -3.64 13.43
C GLN A 39 10.39 -2.35 13.44
N ILE A 40 9.83 -1.30 12.89
CA ILE A 40 10.55 -0.06 12.78
C ILE A 40 9.92 1.01 13.61
N GLY A 41 10.60 1.50 14.55
CA GLY A 41 10.04 2.52 15.40
C GLY A 41 9.78 3.84 14.69
N ARG A 42 10.68 4.28 13.81
CA ARG A 42 10.62 5.64 13.28
C ARG A 42 10.68 5.78 11.76
N SER A 43 11.03 4.72 11.06
CA SER A 43 11.15 4.82 9.60
C SER A 43 9.76 4.78 8.97
N ALA A 44 9.59 5.54 7.91
CA ALA A 44 8.35 5.50 7.15
C ALA A 44 8.26 4.20 6.38
N VAL A 45 7.05 3.66 6.25
CA VAL A 45 6.80 2.51 5.40
C VAL A 45 6.13 3.01 4.13
N VAL A 46 6.76 2.75 2.99
CA VAL A 46 6.28 3.17 1.68
C VAL A 46 5.84 1.95 0.89
N ILE A 47 4.68 2.02 0.31
CA ILE A 47 4.17 0.95 -0.55
C ILE A 47 4.32 1.39 -2.00
N ASP A 48 5.13 0.65 -2.75
CA ASP A 48 5.45 0.96 -4.14
C ASP A 48 4.51 0.17 -5.06
N LEU A 49 3.65 0.87 -5.74
CA LEU A 49 2.63 0.29 -6.62
C LEU A 49 2.98 0.42 -8.10
N ARG A 50 4.21 0.81 -8.44
CA ARG A 50 4.56 1.08 -9.84
C ARG A 50 4.42 -0.13 -10.76
N ASN A 51 4.55 -1.33 -10.20
CA ASN A 51 4.47 -2.56 -10.99
C ASN A 51 3.19 -3.36 -10.71
N VAL A 52 2.20 -2.72 -10.11
CA VAL A 52 0.89 -3.35 -9.90
C VAL A 52 0.04 -3.10 -11.13
N THR A 53 -0.52 -4.17 -11.67
CA THR A 53 -1.28 -4.10 -12.92
C THR A 53 -2.79 -4.13 -12.73
N VAL A 54 -3.24 -4.75 -11.63
CA VAL A 54 -4.67 -4.86 -11.33
C VAL A 54 -4.88 -4.66 -9.83
N VAL A 55 -5.91 -3.94 -9.46
CA VAL A 55 -6.32 -3.78 -8.06
C VAL A 55 -7.80 -4.08 -7.98
N SER A 56 -8.17 -5.11 -7.23
CA SER A 56 -9.57 -5.44 -7.01
C SER A 56 -10.19 -4.54 -5.95
N GLN A 57 -11.48 -4.69 -5.75
CA GLN A 57 -12.18 -3.94 -4.70
C GLN A 57 -11.60 -4.25 -3.32
N GLU A 58 -11.29 -5.53 -3.05
CA GLU A 58 -10.64 -5.92 -1.80
C GLU A 58 -9.26 -5.30 -1.69
N GLY A 59 -8.53 -5.20 -2.81
CA GLY A 59 -7.23 -4.54 -2.85
C GLY A 59 -7.35 -3.07 -2.52
N GLU A 60 -8.35 -2.39 -3.07
CA GLU A 60 -8.60 -0.99 -2.76
C GLU A 60 -8.89 -0.79 -1.27
N SER A 61 -9.73 -1.65 -0.72
CA SER A 61 -10.06 -1.58 0.70
C SER A 61 -8.84 -1.77 1.58
N ALA A 62 -7.97 -2.70 1.21
CA ALA A 62 -6.73 -2.93 1.95
C ALA A 62 -5.81 -1.70 1.87
N LEU A 63 -5.66 -1.11 0.69
CA LEU A 63 -4.83 0.08 0.54
C LEU A 63 -5.37 1.25 1.36
N LEU A 64 -6.68 1.42 1.38
CA LEU A 64 -7.31 2.46 2.19
C LEU A 64 -7.03 2.24 3.68
N GLU A 65 -7.14 1.00 4.14
CA GLU A 65 -6.79 0.62 5.51
C GLU A 65 -5.36 0.99 5.85
N LEU A 66 -4.42 0.60 4.98
CA LEU A 66 -3.01 0.89 5.21
C LEU A 66 -2.73 2.39 5.20
N MET A 67 -3.42 3.12 4.34
CA MET A 67 -3.31 4.57 4.31
C MET A 67 -3.74 5.17 5.65
N SER A 68 -4.81 4.66 6.24
CA SER A 68 -5.28 5.13 7.53
C SER A 68 -4.32 4.81 8.67
N GLU A 69 -3.45 3.82 8.48
CA GLU A 69 -2.44 3.45 9.46
C GLU A 69 -1.10 4.15 9.23
N GLY A 70 -1.04 5.05 8.27
CA GLY A 70 0.14 5.85 8.03
C GLY A 70 1.01 5.44 6.85
N ALA A 71 0.56 4.49 6.04
CA ALA A 71 1.33 4.07 4.88
C ALA A 71 1.44 5.20 3.87
N LYS A 72 2.61 5.31 3.25
CA LYS A 72 2.83 6.21 2.13
C LYS A 72 2.88 5.40 0.86
N PHE A 73 2.56 6.03 -0.26
CA PHE A 73 2.45 5.29 -1.53
C PHE A 73 3.30 5.92 -2.62
N ARG A 74 3.87 5.06 -3.47
CA ARG A 74 4.53 5.47 -4.69
C ARG A 74 3.82 4.84 -5.87
N CYS A 75 3.49 5.64 -6.85
CA CYS A 75 2.85 5.18 -8.07
C CYS A 75 3.40 5.96 -9.26
N SER A 76 3.42 5.34 -10.43
CA SER A 76 3.90 6.00 -11.63
C SER A 76 2.91 5.94 -12.78
N GLY A 77 2.03 4.96 -12.79
CA GLY A 77 1.02 4.85 -13.83
C GLY A 77 -0.15 5.79 -13.58
N VAL A 78 -0.80 6.21 -14.64
CA VAL A 78 -1.97 7.09 -14.53
C VAL A 78 -3.06 6.43 -13.70
N LEU A 79 -3.30 5.13 -13.93
CA LEU A 79 -4.37 4.41 -13.23
C LEU A 79 -4.10 4.28 -11.74
N THR A 80 -2.88 3.87 -11.36
CA THR A 80 -2.55 3.73 -9.94
C THR A 80 -2.50 5.08 -9.24
N LYS A 81 -2.00 6.11 -9.92
CA LYS A 81 -1.96 7.44 -9.37
C LYS A 81 -3.38 7.96 -9.11
N HIS A 82 -4.27 7.74 -10.07
CA HIS A 82 -5.66 8.14 -9.92
C HIS A 82 -6.35 7.39 -8.78
N LEU A 83 -6.08 6.09 -8.67
CA LEU A 83 -6.63 5.27 -7.60
C LEU A 83 -6.18 5.80 -6.23
N ILE A 84 -4.88 6.07 -6.06
CA ILE A 84 -4.36 6.55 -4.78
C ILE A 84 -4.96 7.91 -4.43
N GLN A 85 -5.14 8.78 -5.40
CA GLN A 85 -5.80 10.07 -5.17
C GLN A 85 -7.24 9.89 -4.70
N GLU A 86 -7.96 8.94 -5.29
CA GLU A 86 -9.33 8.64 -4.89
C GLU A 86 -9.39 8.07 -3.47
N LEU A 87 -8.47 7.16 -3.15
CA LEU A 87 -8.41 6.58 -1.80
C LEU A 87 -8.04 7.63 -0.76
N ALA A 88 -7.14 8.54 -1.10
CA ALA A 88 -6.77 9.63 -0.20
C ALA A 88 -7.96 10.54 0.09
N ARG A 89 -8.80 10.76 -0.92
CA ARG A 89 -10.01 11.56 -0.75
C ARG A 89 -11.00 10.86 0.17
N ARG A 90 -11.18 9.55 0.01
CA ARG A 90 -12.05 8.76 0.89
C ARG A 90 -11.54 8.76 2.33
N HIS A 91 -10.24 8.59 2.49
CA HIS A 91 -9.62 8.58 3.82
C HIS A 91 -9.84 9.92 4.52
N LYS A 92 -9.61 11.02 3.82
CA LYS A 92 -9.81 12.36 4.37
C LYS A 92 -11.26 12.57 4.77
N ARG A 93 -12.19 12.09 3.95
CA ARG A 93 -13.63 12.20 4.23
C ARG A 93 -13.99 11.42 5.50
N ASN A 94 -13.45 10.21 5.63
CA ASN A 94 -13.75 9.34 6.77
C ASN A 94 -13.16 9.86 8.07
N SER A 95 -12.05 10.58 8.02
CA SER A 95 -11.39 11.07 9.22
C SER A 95 -11.83 12.47 9.64
N SER A 96 -12.70 13.09 8.89
CA SER A 96 -13.14 14.47 9.18
C SER A 96 -14.42 14.57 10.00
N LYS A 97 -14.76 13.52 10.67
CA LYS A 97 -15.94 13.56 11.56
C LYS A 97 -15.69 14.38 12.81
#